data_898af39866f177a6f9c74a2ad5a2cf9c
#
_entry.id   898af39866f177a6f9c74a2ad5a2cf9c
#
_cell.length_a   1.000
_cell.length_b   1.000
_cell.length_c   1.000
_cell.angle_alpha   90.00
_cell.angle_beta   90.00
_cell.angle_gamma   90.00
#
_symmetry.space_group_name_H-M   'P 1'
#
loop_
_entity.id
_entity.type
_entity.pdbx_description
1 polymer ?
#
loop_
_entity_poly.entity_id
_entity_poly.type
_entity_poly.pdbx_seq_one_letter_code
_entity_poly.pdbx_strand_id
1 'polypeptide(L)'
;MMSGTLEIEDVFTAYDKADVLQGVSLKVEPGRITCLLGSNGSGKTTLVRSILGLTPSRLGRIVFDGADITRLPTHKIIAAGIACIPEGRKVFPKLTVEENLRVGAYQERSDKVSAARLDEILQIFPRLSERRTQLAGTMSGGEQAMVSIGRGLMCAPKLLLIDEPSLGLSPRLVKENFSIIRSINERGITVLLVEQNVHQTLAISHYGFVLSKGRVAASGTPTELAARQDVRDAYFG
;
A
#
# COMPACT_ATOMS: atom_id res chain seq x y z
N MET A 1 -5.01 -5.74 20.54
CA MET A 1 -5.73 -5.32 19.31
C MET A 1 -4.69 -4.78 18.33
N MET A 2 -4.71 -5.24 17.08
CA MET A 2 -3.88 -4.58 16.07
C MET A 2 -4.50 -3.21 15.83
N SER A 3 -3.81 -2.12 16.19
CA SER A 3 -4.15 -0.79 15.75
C SER A 3 -3.70 -0.65 14.28
N GLY A 4 -3.06 0.35 13.85
CA GLY A 4 -2.64 0.62 12.46
C GLY A 4 -3.22 1.94 12.00
N THR A 5 -3.52 2.81 12.96
CA THR A 5 -3.98 4.18 12.68
C THR A 5 -2.83 5.00 12.12
N LEU A 6 -3.01 5.61 10.95
CA LEU A 6 -2.08 6.59 10.39
C LEU A 6 -2.76 7.96 10.30
N GLU A 7 -2.13 8.97 10.86
CA GLU A 7 -2.59 10.36 10.80
C GLU A 7 -1.51 11.22 10.12
N ILE A 8 -1.91 11.96 9.11
CA ILE A 8 -1.07 12.88 8.35
C ILE A 8 -1.65 14.27 8.54
N GLU A 9 -0.85 15.18 9.08
CA GLU A 9 -1.26 16.52 9.50
C GLU A 9 -0.43 17.56 8.76
N ASP A 10 -1.06 18.29 7.87
CA ASP A 10 -0.52 19.45 7.15
C ASP A 10 0.87 19.22 6.54
N VAL A 11 1.05 18.08 5.86
CA VAL A 11 2.33 17.64 5.31
C VAL A 11 2.67 18.39 4.03
N PHE A 12 3.86 19.02 4.02
CA PHE A 12 4.50 19.63 2.87
C PHE A 12 5.76 18.84 2.51
N THR A 13 5.89 18.47 1.25
CA THR A 13 7.07 17.74 0.75
C THR A 13 7.48 18.29 -0.60
N ALA A 14 8.78 18.50 -0.78
CA ALA A 14 9.33 19.03 -2.03
C ALA A 14 10.46 18.13 -2.55
N TYR A 15 10.64 18.18 -3.87
CA TYR A 15 11.89 17.78 -4.53
C TYR A 15 12.60 19.08 -4.95
N ASP A 16 13.80 19.27 -4.47
CA ASP A 16 14.57 20.51 -4.63
C ASP A 16 13.79 21.74 -4.14
N LYS A 17 13.32 22.59 -5.06
CA LYS A 17 12.60 23.84 -4.76
C LYS A 17 11.10 23.77 -5.01
N ALA A 18 10.60 22.67 -5.62
CA ALA A 18 9.20 22.55 -6.01
C ALA A 18 8.40 21.72 -4.99
N ASP A 19 7.41 22.33 -4.34
CA ASP A 19 6.50 21.63 -3.45
C ASP A 19 5.57 20.71 -4.25
N VAL A 20 5.66 19.40 -3.96
CA VAL A 20 4.81 18.36 -4.55
C VAL A 20 3.61 18.08 -3.65
N LEU A 21 3.81 18.08 -2.32
CA LEU A 21 2.72 18.04 -1.34
C LEU A 21 2.59 19.41 -0.67
N GLN A 22 1.37 19.88 -0.54
CA GLN A 22 1.05 21.25 -0.14
C GLN A 22 -0.03 21.26 0.95
N GLY A 23 0.32 20.85 2.18
CA GLY A 23 -0.60 20.80 3.31
C GLY A 23 -1.57 19.60 3.22
N VAL A 24 -1.03 18.41 2.96
CA VAL A 24 -1.83 17.19 2.91
C VAL A 24 -2.18 16.75 4.31
N SER A 25 -3.49 16.60 4.58
CA SER A 25 -4.02 16.03 5.82
C SER A 25 -4.98 14.90 5.48
N LEU A 26 -4.77 13.73 6.09
CA LEU A 26 -5.66 12.57 5.96
C LEU A 26 -5.48 11.62 7.15
N LYS A 27 -6.49 10.77 7.35
CA LYS A 27 -6.48 9.75 8.40
C LYS A 27 -6.83 8.39 7.81
N VAL A 28 -6.08 7.36 8.20
CA VAL A 28 -6.34 5.96 7.89
C VAL A 28 -6.82 5.28 9.17
N GLU A 29 -8.06 4.83 9.17
CA GLU A 29 -8.67 4.16 10.31
C GLU A 29 -8.23 2.69 10.39
N PRO A 30 -8.03 2.15 11.60
CA PRO A 30 -7.56 0.80 11.79
C PRO A 30 -8.56 -0.24 11.26
N GLY A 31 -8.03 -1.33 10.68
CA GLY A 31 -8.84 -2.43 10.16
C GLY A 31 -9.69 -2.08 8.94
N ARG A 32 -9.45 -0.94 8.29
CA ARG A 32 -10.19 -0.49 7.11
C ARG A 32 -9.28 -0.38 5.88
N ILE A 33 -9.89 -0.40 4.71
CA ILE A 33 -9.26 0.00 3.45
C ILE A 33 -9.58 1.48 3.24
N THR A 34 -8.56 2.33 3.33
CA THR A 34 -8.64 3.73 2.91
C THR A 34 -7.97 3.85 1.55
N CYS A 35 -8.61 4.50 0.59
CA CYS A 35 -7.98 4.75 -0.71
C CYS A 35 -7.49 6.18 -0.86
N LEU A 36 -6.38 6.34 -1.57
CA LEU A 36 -5.84 7.60 -2.04
C LEU A 36 -5.88 7.60 -3.57
N LEU A 37 -6.83 8.33 -4.11
CA LEU A 37 -7.06 8.47 -5.55
C LEU A 37 -6.39 9.71 -6.09
N GLY A 38 -5.96 9.68 -7.35
CA GLY A 38 -5.38 10.86 -8.01
C GLY A 38 -4.79 10.50 -9.37
N SER A 39 -4.72 11.48 -10.26
CA SER A 39 -4.04 11.35 -11.54
C SER A 39 -2.52 11.20 -11.36
N ASN A 40 -1.83 10.84 -12.44
CA ASN A 40 -0.36 10.82 -12.45
C ASN A 40 0.18 12.23 -12.16
N GLY A 41 1.20 12.31 -11.32
CA GLY A 41 1.78 13.60 -10.89
C GLY A 41 0.99 14.33 -9.81
N SER A 42 -0.12 13.79 -9.28
CA SER A 42 -0.88 14.44 -8.19
C SER A 42 -0.16 14.45 -6.84
N GLY A 43 0.90 13.63 -6.66
CA GLY A 43 1.68 13.53 -5.42
C GLY A 43 1.49 12.24 -4.63
N LYS A 44 0.72 11.24 -5.13
CA LYS A 44 0.43 9.96 -4.42
C LYS A 44 1.69 9.23 -3.97
N THR A 45 2.57 8.90 -4.90
CA THR A 45 3.85 8.20 -4.60
C THR A 45 4.74 9.05 -3.70
N THR A 46 4.71 10.39 -3.82
CA THR A 46 5.43 11.29 -2.92
C THR A 46 4.91 11.15 -1.49
N LEU A 47 3.59 11.07 -1.29
CA LEU A 47 3.00 10.85 0.03
C LEU A 47 3.43 9.50 0.62
N VAL A 48 3.37 8.42 -0.17
CA VAL A 48 3.88 7.09 0.25
C VAL A 48 5.35 7.18 0.66
N ARG A 49 6.19 7.85 -0.13
CA ARG A 49 7.60 8.05 0.17
C ARG A 49 7.84 8.91 1.42
N SER A 50 6.97 9.90 1.68
CA SER A 50 7.03 10.70 2.91
C SER A 50 6.67 9.87 4.14
N ILE A 51 5.62 9.04 4.07
CA ILE A 51 5.25 8.11 5.13
C ILE A 51 6.40 7.16 5.47
N LEU A 52 7.11 6.68 4.45
CA LEU A 52 8.24 5.75 4.61
C LEU A 52 9.57 6.43 4.99
N GLY A 53 9.60 7.76 5.15
CA GLY A 53 10.81 8.51 5.44
C GLY A 53 11.85 8.54 4.29
N LEU A 54 11.44 8.15 3.08
CA LEU A 54 12.29 8.17 1.87
C LEU A 54 12.41 9.56 1.26
N THR A 55 11.38 10.39 1.44
CA THR A 55 11.37 11.81 1.07
C THR A 55 10.79 12.58 2.25
N PRO A 56 11.63 13.07 3.19
CA PRO A 56 11.17 13.71 4.40
C PRO A 56 10.30 14.93 4.12
N SER A 57 9.20 15.08 4.87
CA SER A 57 8.37 16.27 4.83
C SER A 57 9.13 17.47 5.39
N ARG A 58 8.92 18.66 4.79
CA ARG A 58 9.47 19.92 5.30
C ARG A 58 8.70 20.41 6.52
N LEU A 59 7.37 20.35 6.44
CA LEU A 59 6.42 20.77 7.47
C LEU A 59 5.39 19.68 7.70
N GLY A 60 4.63 19.80 8.77
CA GLY A 60 3.58 18.87 9.15
C GLY A 60 4.10 17.67 9.95
N ARG A 61 3.18 16.76 10.26
CA ARG A 61 3.46 15.56 11.06
C ARG A 61 2.86 14.32 10.42
N ILE A 62 3.53 13.20 10.65
CA ILE A 62 3.05 11.86 10.31
C ILE A 62 3.09 11.04 11.59
N VAL A 63 1.93 10.59 12.04
CA VAL A 63 1.76 9.86 13.30
C VAL A 63 1.21 8.47 13.00
N PHE A 64 1.86 7.44 13.54
CA PHE A 64 1.42 6.05 13.42
C PHE A 64 1.22 5.44 14.80
N ASP A 65 0.01 4.95 15.08
CA ASP A 65 -0.38 4.41 16.40
C ASP A 65 -0.04 5.36 17.57
N GLY A 66 -0.22 6.67 17.36
CA GLY A 66 0.09 7.71 18.34
C GLY A 66 1.57 8.09 18.44
N ALA A 67 2.47 7.41 17.73
CA ALA A 67 3.88 7.74 17.69
C ALA A 67 4.23 8.61 16.48
N ASP A 68 4.97 9.70 16.69
CA ASP A 68 5.47 10.55 15.62
C ASP A 68 6.57 9.82 14.84
N ILE A 69 6.31 9.55 13.56
CA ILE A 69 7.25 8.88 12.65
C ILE A 69 7.86 9.82 11.60
N THR A 70 7.53 11.12 11.65
CA THR A 70 7.87 12.13 10.62
C THR A 70 9.35 12.15 10.25
N ARG A 71 10.23 11.94 11.22
CA ARG A 71 11.69 12.00 11.04
C ARG A 71 12.37 10.65 11.27
N LEU A 72 11.62 9.57 11.39
CA LEU A 72 12.20 8.25 11.59
C LEU A 72 12.80 7.71 10.28
N PRO A 73 13.92 7.00 10.36
CA PRO A 73 14.45 6.30 9.20
C PRO A 73 13.55 5.11 8.83
N THR A 74 13.51 4.77 7.54
CA THR A 74 12.61 3.76 6.97
C THR A 74 12.58 2.43 7.75
N HIS A 75 13.75 1.93 8.18
CA HIS A 75 13.81 0.66 8.91
C HIS A 75 13.09 0.69 10.26
N LYS A 76 13.03 1.85 10.95
CA LYS A 76 12.24 2.04 12.18
C LYS A 76 10.75 2.15 11.89
N ILE A 77 10.38 2.77 10.77
CA ILE A 77 8.99 2.87 10.32
C ILE A 77 8.44 1.45 9.99
N ILE A 78 9.24 0.64 9.29
CA ILE A 78 8.89 -0.76 9.02
C ILE A 78 8.77 -1.56 10.33
N ALA A 79 9.71 -1.36 11.27
CA ALA A 79 9.69 -2.03 12.58
C ALA A 79 8.48 -1.62 13.44
N ALA A 80 7.91 -0.43 13.22
CA ALA A 80 6.68 0.00 13.89
C ALA A 80 5.43 -0.74 13.40
N GLY A 81 5.51 -1.45 12.27
CA GLY A 81 4.43 -2.25 11.70
C GLY A 81 3.84 -1.72 10.40
N ILE A 82 4.55 -0.87 9.67
CA ILE A 82 4.17 -0.42 8.33
C ILE A 82 4.92 -1.24 7.30
N ALA A 83 4.21 -1.88 6.35
CA ALA A 83 4.83 -2.48 5.18
C ALA A 83 4.38 -1.76 3.90
N CYS A 84 5.21 -1.79 2.87
CA CYS A 84 4.91 -1.18 1.59
C CYS A 84 5.08 -2.17 0.44
N ILE A 85 4.08 -2.20 -0.43
CA ILE A 85 4.11 -2.86 -1.73
C ILE A 85 4.25 -1.74 -2.76
N PRO A 86 5.45 -1.51 -3.30
CA PRO A 86 5.69 -0.41 -4.23
C PRO A 86 5.13 -0.73 -5.62
N GLU A 87 4.89 0.31 -6.39
CA GLU A 87 4.56 0.25 -7.80
C GLU A 87 5.53 -0.65 -8.59
N GLY A 88 5.02 -1.37 -9.59
CA GLY A 88 5.81 -2.16 -10.52
C GLY A 88 6.29 -3.51 -9.96
N ARG A 89 5.56 -4.06 -8.96
CA ARG A 89 5.73 -5.41 -8.39
C ARG A 89 7.05 -5.64 -7.64
N LYS A 90 8.18 -5.12 -8.13
CA LYS A 90 9.52 -5.13 -7.51
C LYS A 90 9.94 -6.48 -6.88
N VAL A 91 9.67 -7.60 -7.59
CA VAL A 91 10.18 -8.91 -7.19
C VAL A 91 11.69 -9.01 -7.42
N PHE A 92 12.35 -9.89 -6.70
CA PHE A 92 13.73 -10.29 -6.97
C PHE A 92 13.72 -11.42 -8.01
N PRO A 93 14.01 -11.15 -9.30
CA PRO A 93 13.72 -12.09 -10.39
C PRO A 93 14.60 -13.35 -10.37
N LYS A 94 15.77 -13.26 -9.75
CA LYS A 94 16.73 -14.38 -9.62
C LYS A 94 16.52 -15.20 -8.35
N LEU A 95 15.60 -14.81 -7.47
CA LEU A 95 15.21 -15.56 -6.30
C LEU A 95 13.93 -16.35 -6.61
N THR A 96 13.77 -17.49 -5.94
CA THR A 96 12.54 -18.28 -5.97
C THR A 96 11.39 -17.52 -5.31
N VAL A 97 10.16 -18.02 -5.46
CA VAL A 97 8.98 -17.51 -4.76
C VAL A 97 9.22 -17.50 -3.25
N GLU A 98 9.66 -18.65 -2.69
CA GLU A 98 9.92 -18.76 -1.25
C GLU A 98 10.99 -17.79 -0.77
N GLU A 99 12.11 -17.68 -1.47
CA GLU A 99 13.18 -16.75 -1.11
C GLU A 99 12.71 -15.29 -1.17
N ASN A 100 11.89 -14.91 -2.18
CA ASN A 100 11.27 -13.60 -2.24
C ASN A 100 10.39 -13.33 -1.01
N LEU A 101 9.57 -14.30 -0.60
CA LEU A 101 8.72 -14.16 0.59
C LEU A 101 9.58 -14.01 1.85
N ARG A 102 10.58 -14.86 2.04
CA ARG A 102 11.48 -14.84 3.22
C ARG A 102 12.24 -13.51 3.37
N VAL A 103 12.59 -12.84 2.27
CA VAL A 103 13.18 -11.49 2.32
C VAL A 103 12.26 -10.51 3.09
N GLY A 104 10.93 -10.67 3.00
CA GLY A 104 9.99 -9.84 3.75
C GLY A 104 10.07 -10.02 5.28
N ALA A 105 10.57 -11.15 5.75
CA ALA A 105 10.72 -11.43 7.19
C ALA A 105 12.09 -11.02 7.77
N TYR A 106 12.87 -10.18 7.08
CA TYR A 106 14.26 -9.86 7.46
C TYR A 106 14.43 -9.32 8.90
N GLN A 107 13.40 -8.77 9.51
CA GLN A 107 13.42 -8.28 10.90
C GLN A 107 13.05 -9.36 11.91
N GLU A 108 12.43 -10.47 11.47
CA GLU A 108 12.05 -11.57 12.35
C GLU A 108 13.27 -12.43 12.67
N ARG A 109 13.57 -12.57 13.95
CA ARG A 109 14.73 -13.32 14.44
C ARG A 109 14.42 -14.80 14.70
N SER A 110 13.14 -15.16 14.76
CA SER A 110 12.71 -16.52 15.01
C SER A 110 12.40 -17.24 13.70
N ASP A 111 13.21 -18.24 13.37
CA ASP A 111 12.97 -19.10 12.19
C ASP A 111 11.61 -19.80 12.27
N LYS A 112 11.19 -20.20 13.47
CA LYS A 112 9.88 -20.84 13.71
C LYS A 112 8.73 -19.90 13.37
N VAL A 113 8.81 -18.62 13.79
CA VAL A 113 7.79 -17.60 13.50
C VAL A 113 7.79 -17.26 12.02
N SER A 114 8.96 -17.11 11.41
CA SER A 114 9.09 -16.88 9.97
C SER A 114 8.53 -18.02 9.13
N ALA A 115 8.78 -19.27 9.52
CA ALA A 115 8.24 -20.45 8.85
C ALA A 115 6.71 -20.52 8.95
N ALA A 116 6.15 -20.29 10.14
CA ALA A 116 4.70 -20.30 10.34
C ALA A 116 4.01 -19.21 9.48
N ARG A 117 4.57 -17.98 9.42
CA ARG A 117 4.05 -16.92 8.54
C ARG A 117 4.13 -17.29 7.07
N LEU A 118 5.22 -17.91 6.65
CA LEU A 118 5.35 -18.37 5.28
C LEU A 118 4.23 -19.36 4.91
N ASP A 119 3.94 -20.31 5.78
CA ASP A 119 2.87 -21.29 5.56
C ASP A 119 1.49 -20.59 5.52
N GLU A 120 1.21 -19.61 6.38
CA GLU A 120 -0.01 -18.81 6.33
C GLU A 120 -0.14 -18.04 4.99
N ILE A 121 0.94 -17.44 4.50
CA ILE A 121 0.94 -16.71 3.23
C ILE A 121 0.73 -17.66 2.06
N LEU A 122 1.34 -18.83 2.08
CA LEU A 122 1.13 -19.85 1.03
C LEU A 122 -0.31 -20.40 1.03
N GLN A 123 -1.01 -20.36 2.17
CA GLN A 123 -2.46 -20.66 2.23
C GLN A 123 -3.30 -19.53 1.62
N ILE A 124 -2.90 -18.26 1.78
CA ILE A 124 -3.57 -17.12 1.14
C ILE A 124 -3.37 -17.16 -0.39
N PHE A 125 -2.22 -17.64 -0.84
CA PHE A 125 -1.82 -17.68 -2.24
C PHE A 125 -1.51 -19.12 -2.70
N PRO A 126 -2.50 -19.98 -2.96
CA PRO A 126 -2.26 -21.38 -3.36
C PRO A 126 -1.36 -21.50 -4.59
N ARG A 127 -1.48 -20.59 -5.55
CA ARG A 127 -0.60 -20.57 -6.75
C ARG A 127 0.87 -20.36 -6.42
N LEU A 128 1.18 -19.60 -5.36
CA LEU A 128 2.56 -19.43 -4.90
C LEU A 128 3.06 -20.69 -4.20
N SER A 129 2.18 -21.40 -3.50
CA SER A 129 2.50 -22.69 -2.87
C SER A 129 2.92 -23.74 -3.91
N GLU A 130 2.15 -23.85 -5.01
CA GLU A 130 2.44 -24.78 -6.12
C GLU A 130 3.76 -24.45 -6.84
N ARG A 131 4.21 -23.20 -6.79
CA ARG A 131 5.39 -22.69 -7.50
C ARG A 131 6.50 -22.22 -6.58
N ARG A 132 6.52 -22.73 -5.35
CA ARG A 132 7.40 -22.28 -4.26
C ARG A 132 8.87 -22.20 -4.64
N THR A 133 9.36 -23.15 -5.44
CA THR A 133 10.75 -23.23 -5.89
C THR A 133 11.01 -22.59 -7.25
N GLN A 134 9.96 -22.05 -7.92
CA GLN A 134 10.11 -21.39 -9.22
C GLN A 134 10.74 -20.01 -9.05
N LEU A 135 11.61 -19.60 -9.99
CA LEU A 135 12.18 -18.26 -10.03
C LEU A 135 11.09 -17.22 -10.28
N ALA A 136 11.00 -16.20 -9.43
CA ALA A 136 9.96 -15.17 -9.52
C ALA A 136 9.99 -14.39 -10.83
N GLY A 137 11.16 -14.25 -11.46
CA GLY A 137 11.31 -13.60 -12.76
C GLY A 137 10.61 -14.32 -13.93
N THR A 138 10.33 -15.63 -13.78
CA THR A 138 9.68 -16.46 -14.83
C THR A 138 8.16 -16.53 -14.65
N MET A 139 7.62 -15.90 -13.61
CA MET A 139 6.20 -15.91 -13.33
C MET A 139 5.43 -14.86 -14.13
N SER A 140 4.15 -15.08 -14.33
CA SER A 140 3.25 -14.09 -14.92
C SER A 140 3.17 -12.82 -14.07
N GLY A 141 2.78 -11.70 -14.70
CA GLY A 141 2.66 -10.44 -13.98
C GLY A 141 1.71 -10.46 -12.78
N GLY A 142 0.62 -11.23 -12.85
CA GLY A 142 -0.29 -11.40 -11.71
C GLY A 142 0.33 -12.21 -10.58
N GLU A 143 1.06 -13.28 -10.90
CA GLU A 143 1.78 -14.08 -9.91
C GLU A 143 2.90 -13.28 -9.23
N GLN A 144 3.62 -12.44 -10.00
CA GLN A 144 4.62 -11.52 -9.44
C GLN A 144 3.98 -10.50 -8.49
N ALA A 145 2.77 -10.01 -8.79
CA ALA A 145 2.02 -9.15 -7.89
C ALA A 145 1.68 -9.88 -6.58
N MET A 146 1.24 -11.15 -6.65
CA MET A 146 1.00 -11.98 -5.46
C MET A 146 2.28 -12.19 -4.63
N VAL A 147 3.43 -12.44 -5.27
CA VAL A 147 4.73 -12.53 -4.59
C VAL A 147 5.06 -11.23 -3.87
N SER A 148 4.85 -10.07 -4.51
CA SER A 148 5.11 -8.75 -3.90
C SER A 148 4.22 -8.50 -2.69
N ILE A 149 2.93 -8.83 -2.79
CA ILE A 149 1.97 -8.72 -1.68
C ILE A 149 2.36 -9.68 -0.55
N GLY A 150 2.60 -10.95 -0.86
CA GLY A 150 3.00 -11.96 0.11
C GLY A 150 4.28 -11.57 0.86
N ARG A 151 5.27 -11.02 0.15
CA ARG A 151 6.50 -10.48 0.77
C ARG A 151 6.20 -9.36 1.76
N GLY A 152 5.29 -8.44 1.42
CA GLY A 152 4.86 -7.39 2.34
C GLY A 152 4.17 -7.95 3.59
N LEU A 153 3.40 -9.02 3.46
CA LEU A 153 2.72 -9.67 4.58
C LEU A 153 3.68 -10.43 5.51
N MET A 154 4.84 -10.86 5.04
CA MET A 154 5.86 -11.52 5.88
C MET A 154 6.34 -10.66 7.05
N CYS A 155 6.23 -9.34 6.97
CA CYS A 155 6.51 -8.43 8.10
C CYS A 155 5.46 -8.49 9.21
N ALA A 156 4.32 -9.18 9.04
CA ALA A 156 3.11 -9.10 9.90
C ALA A 156 2.69 -7.63 10.15
N PRO A 157 2.41 -6.87 9.09
CA PRO A 157 2.16 -5.44 9.23
C PRO A 157 0.82 -5.15 9.92
N LYS A 158 0.76 -4.03 10.65
CA LYS A 158 -0.47 -3.41 11.12
C LYS A 158 -1.12 -2.56 10.02
N LEU A 159 -0.26 -1.90 9.21
CA LEU A 159 -0.65 -1.08 8.06
C LEU A 159 0.12 -1.53 6.81
N LEU A 160 -0.63 -1.83 5.76
CA LEU A 160 -0.11 -2.17 4.45
C LEU A 160 -0.35 -1.01 3.47
N LEU A 161 0.73 -0.37 3.03
CA LEU A 161 0.71 0.62 1.95
C LEU A 161 0.83 -0.12 0.62
N ILE A 162 -0.10 0.10 -0.31
CA ILE A 162 -0.09 -0.54 -1.63
C ILE A 162 -0.14 0.54 -2.69
N ASP A 163 0.95 0.67 -3.46
CA ASP A 163 1.09 1.73 -4.47
C ASP A 163 0.85 1.17 -5.88
N GLU A 164 -0.24 1.57 -6.51
CA GLU A 164 -0.70 1.24 -7.87
C GLU A 164 -0.65 -0.27 -8.22
N PRO A 165 -1.32 -1.14 -7.45
CA PRO A 165 -1.27 -2.59 -7.66
C PRO A 165 -1.92 -3.04 -8.98
N SER A 166 -2.73 -2.19 -9.62
CA SER A 166 -3.40 -2.49 -10.90
C SER A 166 -2.53 -2.21 -12.12
N LEU A 167 -1.43 -1.47 -11.96
CA LEU A 167 -0.62 -1.00 -13.09
C LEU A 167 -0.06 -2.15 -13.94
N GLY A 168 -0.33 -2.08 -15.25
CA GLY A 168 0.18 -3.06 -16.21
C GLY A 168 -0.39 -4.47 -16.06
N LEU A 169 -1.56 -4.60 -15.42
CA LEU A 169 -2.30 -5.85 -15.33
C LEU A 169 -3.51 -5.88 -16.27
N SER A 170 -3.85 -7.07 -16.76
CA SER A 170 -5.11 -7.26 -17.48
C SER A 170 -6.31 -7.06 -16.54
N PRO A 171 -7.50 -6.69 -17.06
CA PRO A 171 -8.70 -6.46 -16.23
C PRO A 171 -9.07 -7.63 -15.31
N ARG A 172 -8.83 -8.87 -15.76
CA ARG A 172 -9.04 -10.07 -14.95
C ARG A 172 -8.11 -10.12 -13.73
N LEU A 173 -6.81 -9.87 -13.96
CA LEU A 173 -5.79 -9.88 -12.91
C LEU A 173 -5.97 -8.72 -11.92
N VAL A 174 -6.45 -7.58 -12.39
CA VAL A 174 -6.82 -6.46 -11.51
C VAL A 174 -7.91 -6.88 -10.54
N LYS A 175 -9.01 -7.49 -11.03
CA LYS A 175 -10.08 -8.00 -10.17
C LYS A 175 -9.57 -9.02 -9.14
N GLU A 176 -8.70 -9.93 -9.55
CA GLU A 176 -8.08 -10.93 -8.68
C GLU A 176 -7.24 -10.25 -7.58
N ASN A 177 -6.38 -9.28 -7.93
CA ASN A 177 -5.59 -8.50 -6.98
C ASN A 177 -6.46 -7.75 -5.96
N PHE A 178 -7.50 -7.08 -6.41
CA PHE A 178 -8.41 -6.34 -5.53
C PHE A 178 -9.17 -7.27 -4.57
N SER A 179 -9.57 -8.47 -5.04
CA SER A 179 -10.15 -9.51 -4.18
C SER A 179 -9.17 -9.97 -3.10
N ILE A 180 -7.89 -10.14 -3.44
CA ILE A 180 -6.84 -10.49 -2.50
C ILE A 180 -6.64 -9.37 -1.46
N ILE A 181 -6.56 -8.10 -1.89
CA ILE A 181 -6.43 -6.95 -0.98
C ILE A 181 -7.60 -6.90 0.00
N ARG A 182 -8.82 -7.14 -0.47
CA ARG A 182 -10.00 -7.23 0.38
C ARG A 182 -9.88 -8.37 1.40
N SER A 183 -9.49 -9.57 0.98
CA SER A 183 -9.32 -10.71 1.87
C SER A 183 -8.23 -10.50 2.94
N ILE A 184 -7.19 -9.76 2.62
CA ILE A 184 -6.14 -9.34 3.56
C ILE A 184 -6.72 -8.40 4.62
N ASN A 185 -7.53 -7.42 4.21
CA ASN A 185 -8.18 -6.50 5.14
C ASN A 185 -9.20 -7.21 6.04
N GLU A 186 -9.96 -8.18 5.52
CA GLU A 186 -10.90 -9.01 6.29
C GLU A 186 -10.20 -9.81 7.41
N ARG A 187 -8.88 -9.98 7.34
CA ARG A 187 -8.03 -10.55 8.42
C ARG A 187 -7.59 -9.50 9.44
N GLY A 188 -8.09 -8.28 9.36
CA GLY A 188 -7.84 -7.19 10.32
C GLY A 188 -6.64 -6.29 9.98
N ILE A 189 -5.97 -6.47 8.83
CA ILE A 189 -4.86 -5.61 8.41
C ILE A 189 -5.42 -4.30 7.86
N THR A 190 -4.94 -3.17 8.37
CA THR A 190 -5.26 -1.84 7.83
C THR A 190 -4.58 -1.67 6.46
N VAL A 191 -5.28 -1.08 5.49
CA VAL A 191 -4.75 -0.88 4.13
C VAL A 191 -4.87 0.59 3.73
N LEU A 192 -3.79 1.19 3.27
CA LEU A 192 -3.81 2.42 2.46
C LEU A 192 -3.52 2.03 1.02
N LEU A 193 -4.58 2.07 0.20
CA LEU A 193 -4.54 1.69 -1.21
C LEU A 193 -4.42 2.95 -2.07
N VAL A 194 -3.29 3.09 -2.75
CA VAL A 194 -2.99 4.22 -3.64
C VAL A 194 -3.24 3.79 -5.07
N GLU A 195 -4.13 4.48 -5.78
CA GLU A 195 -4.56 4.05 -7.12
C GLU A 195 -4.98 5.22 -8.02
N GLN A 196 -4.97 4.93 -9.32
CA GLN A 196 -5.58 5.77 -10.34
C GLN A 196 -6.93 5.22 -10.82
N ASN A 197 -7.15 3.90 -10.72
CA ASN A 197 -8.38 3.24 -11.13
C ASN A 197 -9.49 3.43 -10.07
N VAL A 198 -10.30 4.47 -10.24
CA VAL A 198 -11.30 4.87 -9.25
C VAL A 198 -12.37 3.81 -9.04
N HIS A 199 -12.94 3.27 -10.11
CA HIS A 199 -14.10 2.38 -10.03
C HIS A 199 -13.84 1.12 -9.17
N GLN A 200 -12.74 0.42 -9.46
CA GLN A 200 -12.42 -0.82 -8.75
C GLN A 200 -11.93 -0.54 -7.32
N THR A 201 -11.22 0.57 -7.13
CA THR A 201 -10.70 0.99 -5.82
C THR A 201 -11.84 1.33 -4.87
N LEU A 202 -12.80 2.15 -5.30
CA LEU A 202 -13.97 2.50 -4.48
C LEU A 202 -14.81 1.27 -4.12
N ALA A 203 -14.90 0.27 -5.01
CA ALA A 203 -15.69 -0.95 -4.76
C ALA A 203 -15.20 -1.78 -3.56
N ILE A 204 -13.94 -1.64 -3.13
CA ILE A 204 -13.38 -2.36 -1.98
C ILE A 204 -13.01 -1.44 -0.80
N SER A 205 -13.07 -0.12 -1.00
CA SER A 205 -12.65 0.85 0.01
C SER A 205 -13.79 1.16 1.00
N HIS A 206 -13.42 1.58 2.21
CA HIS A 206 -14.36 2.04 3.23
C HIS A 206 -14.41 3.58 3.29
N TYR A 207 -13.31 4.24 2.95
CA TYR A 207 -13.17 5.69 2.88
C TYR A 207 -12.13 6.05 1.82
N GLY A 208 -12.21 7.24 1.26
CA GLY A 208 -11.27 7.68 0.23
C GLY A 208 -10.91 9.15 0.31
N PHE A 209 -9.73 9.45 -0.20
CA PHE A 209 -9.21 10.80 -0.42
C PHE A 209 -8.85 10.94 -1.89
N VAL A 210 -9.14 12.09 -2.47
CA VAL A 210 -8.75 12.46 -3.84
C VAL A 210 -7.65 13.50 -3.75
N LEU A 211 -6.46 13.14 -4.24
CA LEU A 211 -5.31 14.03 -4.29
C LEU A 211 -5.22 14.71 -5.66
N SER A 212 -5.15 16.01 -5.67
CA SER A 212 -4.97 16.81 -6.89
C SER A 212 -3.94 17.90 -6.63
N LYS A 213 -2.92 18.00 -7.49
CA LYS A 213 -1.85 19.00 -7.41
C LYS A 213 -1.26 19.17 -6.01
N GLY A 214 -1.01 18.05 -5.35
CA GLY A 214 -0.40 18.00 -4.02
C GLY A 214 -1.33 18.38 -2.85
N ARG A 215 -2.64 18.49 -3.07
CA ARG A 215 -3.65 18.80 -2.04
C ARG A 215 -4.76 17.79 -2.02
N VAL A 216 -5.38 17.59 -0.87
CA VAL A 216 -6.63 16.82 -0.79
C VAL A 216 -7.76 17.67 -1.34
N ALA A 217 -8.27 17.28 -2.52
CA ALA A 217 -9.36 17.99 -3.21
C ALA A 217 -10.74 17.51 -2.73
N ALA A 218 -10.85 16.24 -2.34
CA ALA A 218 -12.09 15.63 -1.86
C ALA A 218 -11.79 14.49 -0.88
N SER A 219 -12.74 14.22 0.01
CA SER A 219 -12.73 13.01 0.85
C SER A 219 -14.16 12.58 1.15
N GLY A 220 -14.36 11.31 1.45
CA GLY A 220 -15.67 10.77 1.77
C GLY A 220 -15.73 9.25 1.64
N THR A 221 -16.92 8.72 1.87
CA THR A 221 -17.25 7.33 1.57
C THR A 221 -17.21 7.07 0.06
N PRO A 222 -17.08 5.81 -0.37
CA PRO A 222 -17.13 5.45 -1.80
C PRO A 222 -18.35 6.00 -2.53
N THR A 223 -19.52 5.97 -1.87
CA THR A 223 -20.78 6.49 -2.44
C THR A 223 -20.76 8.00 -2.61
N GLU A 224 -20.25 8.73 -1.61
CA GLU A 224 -20.12 10.19 -1.68
C GLU A 224 -19.14 10.62 -2.78
N LEU A 225 -17.97 9.95 -2.86
CA LEU A 225 -16.97 10.25 -3.89
C LEU A 225 -17.49 9.93 -5.30
N ALA A 226 -18.18 8.82 -5.49
CA ALA A 226 -18.76 8.45 -6.78
C ALA A 226 -19.90 9.39 -7.24
N ALA A 227 -20.58 10.05 -6.29
CA ALA A 227 -21.63 11.02 -6.60
C ALA A 227 -21.10 12.42 -6.95
N ARG A 228 -19.84 12.73 -6.62
CA ARG A 228 -19.24 14.04 -6.88
C ARG A 228 -18.97 14.28 -8.36
N GLN A 229 -19.48 15.38 -8.91
CA GLN A 229 -19.31 15.71 -10.33
C GLN A 229 -17.84 15.95 -10.70
N ASP A 230 -17.08 16.68 -9.86
CA ASP A 230 -15.66 16.95 -10.07
C ASP A 230 -14.78 15.67 -10.08
N VAL A 231 -15.13 14.67 -9.27
CA VAL A 231 -14.49 13.36 -9.29
C VAL A 231 -14.89 12.57 -10.54
N ARG A 232 -16.17 12.66 -10.93
CA ARG A 232 -16.68 12.02 -12.15
C ARG A 232 -15.99 12.55 -13.40
N ASP A 233 -15.93 13.86 -13.55
CA ASP A 233 -15.32 14.50 -14.72
C ASP A 233 -13.82 14.22 -14.82
N ALA A 234 -13.13 14.12 -13.67
CA ALA A 234 -11.69 13.86 -13.64
C ALA A 234 -11.32 12.39 -13.90
N TYR A 235 -12.21 11.42 -13.58
CA TYR A 235 -11.84 10.00 -13.52
C TYR A 235 -12.85 9.04 -14.17
N PHE A 236 -14.06 9.47 -14.55
CA PHE A 236 -15.10 8.64 -15.16
C PHE A 236 -15.53 9.16 -16.55
N GLY A 237 -15.01 10.33 -16.97
CA GLY A 237 -15.27 10.95 -18.28
C GLY A 237 -14.56 10.24 -19.43
#